data_02106895728f2c7df8feae7c013972f9
#
_entry.id   02106895728f2c7df8feae7c013972f9
#
_cell.length_a   1.000
_cell.length_b   1.000
_cell.length_c   1.000
_cell.angle_alpha   90.00
_cell.angle_beta   90.00
_cell.angle_gamma   90.00
#
_symmetry.space_group_name_H-M   'P 1'
#
loop_
_entity.id
_entity.type
_entity.pdbx_description
1 polymer ?
#
loop_
_entity_poly.entity_id
_entity_poly.type
_entity_poly.pdbx_seq_one_letter_code
_entity_poly.pdbx_strand_id
1 'polypeptide(L)'
;MTLDQLASIGEIIGGFAVVISLVYLAIQIRMNTEAERTSTYQSIVSDFGAMNNTMASTPELSHLFVQAMENYQQLNSDQKARISQMFFQCFRFFENMFYQHQKGYLDDEVWIGWKRLMLTYFGRPGFQTWWEHRREVYSEPFAIFLETEKLDREIASYHEIANLKTASSDS
;
A
#
# COMPACT_ATOMS: atom_id res chain seq x y z
N MET A 1 -65.15 4.79 -6.78
CA MET A 1 -64.02 3.95 -6.46
C MET A 1 -64.38 3.09 -5.26
N THR A 2 -64.25 1.80 -5.37
CA THR A 2 -64.47 0.89 -4.23
C THR A 2 -63.21 0.86 -3.33
N LEU A 3 -63.41 0.47 -2.07
CA LEU A 3 -62.27 0.31 -1.13
C LEU A 3 -61.19 -0.66 -1.66
N ASP A 4 -61.62 -1.70 -2.36
CA ASP A 4 -60.68 -2.71 -2.96
C ASP A 4 -59.85 -2.09 -4.09
N GLN A 5 -60.42 -1.19 -4.90
CA GLN A 5 -59.67 -0.47 -5.94
C GLN A 5 -58.62 0.49 -5.34
N LEU A 6 -58.93 1.13 -4.22
CA LEU A 6 -57.98 1.98 -3.50
C LEU A 6 -56.86 1.15 -2.86
N ALA A 7 -57.17 0.00 -2.29
CA ALA A 7 -56.18 -0.91 -1.72
C ALA A 7 -55.20 -1.43 -2.78
N SER A 8 -55.70 -1.88 -3.95
CA SER A 8 -54.83 -2.35 -5.05
C SER A 8 -53.93 -1.26 -5.61
N ILE A 9 -54.41 -0.01 -5.70
CA ILE A 9 -53.56 1.12 -6.10
C ILE A 9 -52.50 1.41 -5.06
N GLY A 10 -52.84 1.34 -3.76
CA GLY A 10 -51.91 1.51 -2.65
C GLY A 10 -50.78 0.44 -2.65
N GLU A 11 -51.11 -0.83 -2.92
CA GLU A 11 -50.17 -1.90 -3.04
C GLU A 11 -49.19 -1.69 -4.22
N ILE A 12 -49.71 -1.26 -5.38
CA ILE A 12 -48.86 -1.00 -6.55
C ILE A 12 -47.88 0.17 -6.26
N ILE A 13 -48.40 1.28 -5.71
CA ILE A 13 -47.57 2.44 -5.37
C ILE A 13 -46.55 2.06 -4.31
N GLY A 14 -46.94 1.31 -3.30
CA GLY A 14 -46.05 0.81 -2.25
C GLY A 14 -44.92 -0.09 -2.81
N GLY A 15 -45.28 -0.99 -3.73
CA GLY A 15 -44.31 -1.84 -4.42
C GLY A 15 -43.28 -1.03 -5.23
N PHE A 16 -43.75 -0.04 -6.00
CA PHE A 16 -42.82 0.85 -6.72
C PHE A 16 -41.93 1.68 -5.80
N ALA A 17 -42.47 2.21 -4.71
CA ALA A 17 -41.69 2.98 -3.74
C ALA A 17 -40.57 2.16 -3.11
N VAL A 18 -40.81 0.88 -2.79
CA VAL A 18 -39.78 -0.05 -2.28
C VAL A 18 -38.72 -0.28 -3.32
N VAL A 19 -39.05 -0.55 -4.58
CA VAL A 19 -38.08 -0.74 -5.66
C VAL A 19 -37.20 0.49 -5.85
N ILE A 20 -37.80 1.69 -5.90
CA ILE A 20 -37.05 2.95 -6.01
C ILE A 20 -36.10 3.12 -4.82
N SER A 21 -36.55 2.83 -3.59
CA SER A 21 -35.73 2.92 -2.40
C SER A 21 -34.53 1.94 -2.44
N LEU A 22 -34.75 0.72 -2.94
CA LEU A 22 -33.67 -0.27 -3.09
C LEU A 22 -32.64 0.16 -4.13
N VAL A 23 -33.08 0.71 -5.26
CA VAL A 23 -32.17 1.24 -6.30
C VAL A 23 -31.38 2.43 -5.75
N TYR A 24 -32.04 3.34 -5.04
CA TYR A 24 -31.36 4.47 -4.39
C TYR A 24 -30.30 3.98 -3.38
N LEU A 25 -30.65 3.01 -2.54
CA LEU A 25 -29.72 2.43 -1.58
C LEU A 25 -28.53 1.75 -2.25
N ALA A 26 -28.76 1.02 -3.34
CA ALA A 26 -27.68 0.39 -4.12
C ALA A 26 -26.71 1.43 -4.70
N ILE A 27 -27.22 2.56 -5.21
CA ILE A 27 -26.41 3.68 -5.69
C ILE A 27 -25.60 4.29 -4.55
N GLN A 28 -26.22 4.51 -3.39
CA GLN A 28 -25.56 5.07 -2.21
C GLN A 28 -24.40 4.17 -1.73
N ILE A 29 -24.63 2.86 -1.66
CA ILE A 29 -23.60 1.89 -1.27
C ILE A 29 -22.43 1.97 -2.24
N ARG A 30 -22.69 2.00 -3.54
CA ARG A 30 -21.65 2.09 -4.57
C ARG A 30 -20.84 3.38 -4.44
N MET A 31 -21.50 4.52 -4.26
CA MET A 31 -20.82 5.81 -4.08
C MET A 31 -19.96 5.84 -2.80
N ASN A 32 -20.45 5.27 -1.70
CA ASN A 32 -19.69 5.17 -0.47
C ASN A 32 -18.44 4.31 -0.65
N THR A 33 -18.55 3.16 -1.30
CA THR A 33 -17.40 2.28 -1.58
C THR A 33 -16.34 2.99 -2.42
N GLU A 34 -16.74 3.76 -3.42
CA GLU A 34 -15.84 4.56 -4.26
C GLU A 34 -15.13 5.67 -3.46
N ALA A 35 -15.87 6.34 -2.59
CA ALA A 35 -15.31 7.36 -1.70
C ALA A 35 -14.31 6.77 -0.71
N GLU A 36 -14.58 5.59 -0.14
CA GLU A 36 -13.67 4.87 0.75
C GLU A 36 -12.38 4.46 0.03
N ARG A 37 -12.46 3.95 -1.20
CA ARG A 37 -11.28 3.62 -2.02
C ARG A 37 -10.42 4.84 -2.30
N THR A 38 -11.03 5.94 -2.70
CA THR A 38 -10.33 7.20 -2.96
C THR A 38 -9.63 7.72 -1.69
N SER A 39 -10.33 7.71 -0.56
CA SER A 39 -9.78 8.10 0.74
C SER A 39 -8.62 7.22 1.17
N THR A 40 -8.74 5.91 0.98
CA THR A 40 -7.67 4.94 1.27
C THR A 40 -6.42 5.24 0.44
N TYR A 41 -6.58 5.44 -0.87
CA TYR A 41 -5.46 5.77 -1.76
C TYR A 41 -4.77 7.08 -1.35
N GLN A 42 -5.54 8.13 -1.04
CA GLN A 42 -5.00 9.41 -0.57
C GLN A 42 -4.22 9.27 0.74
N SER A 43 -4.71 8.48 1.69
CA SER A 43 -4.01 8.19 2.94
C SER A 43 -2.68 7.48 2.67
N ILE A 44 -2.68 6.47 1.81
CA ILE A 44 -1.47 5.72 1.40
C ILE A 44 -0.42 6.67 0.82
N VAL A 45 -0.80 7.52 -0.12
CA VAL A 45 0.13 8.49 -0.76
C VAL A 45 0.65 9.49 0.27
N SER A 46 -0.19 9.97 1.18
CA SER A 46 0.19 10.90 2.25
C SER A 46 1.20 10.28 3.22
N ASP A 47 0.93 9.06 3.68
CA ASP A 47 1.79 8.35 4.64
C ASP A 47 3.16 8.04 4.03
N PHE A 48 3.18 7.57 2.79
CA PHE A 48 4.42 7.34 2.06
C PHE A 48 5.19 8.63 1.79
N GLY A 49 4.47 9.70 1.44
CA GLY A 49 5.03 11.03 1.26
C GLY A 49 5.70 11.56 2.52
N ALA A 50 5.08 11.40 3.69
CA ALA A 50 5.64 11.80 4.97
C ALA A 50 6.93 11.04 5.31
N MET A 51 6.96 9.72 5.07
CA MET A 51 8.16 8.90 5.25
C MET A 51 9.29 9.35 4.32
N ASN A 52 9.00 9.54 3.04
CA ASN A 52 9.99 9.98 2.06
C ASN A 52 10.51 11.39 2.34
N ASN A 53 9.65 12.30 2.81
CA ASN A 53 10.06 13.65 3.15
C ASN A 53 11.07 13.66 4.32
N THR A 54 10.90 12.79 5.30
CA THR A 54 11.86 12.60 6.40
C THR A 54 13.23 12.17 5.86
N MET A 55 13.25 11.20 4.93
CA MET A 55 14.49 10.76 4.30
C MET A 55 15.12 11.83 3.41
N ALA A 56 14.31 12.51 2.58
CA ALA A 56 14.80 13.53 1.67
C ALA A 56 15.34 14.77 2.39
N SER A 57 14.80 15.10 3.57
CA SER A 57 15.23 16.24 4.37
C SER A 57 16.52 16.00 5.16
N THR A 58 16.99 14.76 5.24
CA THR A 58 18.15 14.38 6.06
C THR A 58 19.12 13.55 5.23
N PRO A 59 20.10 14.18 4.55
CA PRO A 59 21.03 13.48 3.66
C PRO A 59 21.75 12.30 4.32
N GLU A 60 22.17 12.46 5.57
CA GLU A 60 22.86 11.42 6.34
C GLU A 60 21.95 10.20 6.55
N LEU A 61 20.67 10.42 6.74
CA LEU A 61 19.70 9.36 6.93
C LEU A 61 19.41 8.62 5.63
N SER A 62 19.30 9.36 4.51
CA SER A 62 19.16 8.78 3.19
C SER A 62 20.35 7.89 2.84
N HIS A 63 21.56 8.39 3.06
CA HIS A 63 22.80 7.64 2.84
C HIS A 63 22.84 6.36 3.69
N LEU A 64 22.51 6.50 4.97
CA LEU A 64 22.49 5.37 5.91
C LEU A 64 21.43 4.33 5.51
N PHE A 65 20.26 4.76 5.06
CA PHE A 65 19.20 3.88 4.59
C PHE A 65 19.63 3.07 3.36
N VAL A 66 20.22 3.74 2.35
CA VAL A 66 20.74 3.09 1.14
C VAL A 66 21.87 2.09 1.49
N GLN A 67 22.81 2.47 2.35
CA GLN A 67 23.86 1.58 2.84
C GLN A 67 23.27 0.37 3.57
N ALA A 68 22.26 0.59 4.40
CA ALA A 68 21.62 -0.46 5.17
C ALA A 68 20.88 -1.47 4.29
N MET A 69 20.26 -1.05 3.19
CA MET A 69 19.61 -1.95 2.24
C MET A 69 20.58 -2.97 1.65
N GLU A 70 21.83 -2.60 1.47
CA GLU A 70 22.86 -3.49 0.93
C GLU A 70 23.61 -4.26 2.04
N ASN A 71 23.87 -3.64 3.18
CA ASN A 71 24.81 -4.18 4.19
C ASN A 71 24.40 -3.83 5.62
N TYR A 72 23.23 -4.30 6.07
CA TYR A 72 22.71 -4.02 7.42
C TYR A 72 23.69 -4.49 8.53
N GLN A 73 24.41 -5.60 8.33
CA GLN A 73 25.29 -6.15 9.34
C GLN A 73 26.52 -5.25 9.64
N GLN A 74 26.98 -4.47 8.67
CA GLN A 74 28.13 -3.57 8.82
C GLN A 74 27.82 -2.29 9.62
N LEU A 75 26.55 -2.02 9.90
CA LEU A 75 26.14 -0.87 10.69
C LEU A 75 26.55 -1.06 12.15
N ASN A 76 26.92 0.04 12.83
CA ASN A 76 27.11 0.04 14.27
C ASN A 76 25.76 -0.04 15.02
N SER A 77 25.79 -0.22 16.34
CA SER A 77 24.58 -0.43 17.15
C SER A 77 23.57 0.71 17.05
N ASP A 78 24.02 1.97 17.07
CA ASP A 78 23.13 3.13 16.99
C ASP A 78 22.51 3.27 15.61
N GLN A 79 23.27 3.01 14.55
CA GLN A 79 22.80 2.97 13.18
C GLN A 79 21.78 1.85 12.98
N LYS A 80 22.07 0.65 13.49
CA LYS A 80 21.14 -0.50 13.45
C LYS A 80 19.82 -0.17 14.15
N ALA A 81 19.87 0.43 15.32
CA ALA A 81 18.67 0.83 16.05
C ALA A 81 17.82 1.82 15.25
N ARG A 82 18.42 2.84 14.68
CA ARG A 82 17.75 3.85 13.85
C ARG A 82 17.16 3.25 12.58
N ILE A 83 17.94 2.49 11.83
CA ILE A 83 17.52 1.86 10.58
C ILE A 83 16.46 0.79 10.83
N SER A 84 16.58 0.02 11.93
CA SER A 84 15.55 -0.96 12.29
C SER A 84 14.16 -0.33 12.43
N GLN A 85 14.07 0.88 12.99
CA GLN A 85 12.79 1.60 13.08
C GLN A 85 12.29 2.03 11.70
N MET A 86 13.17 2.48 10.83
CA MET A 86 12.79 2.87 9.45
C MET A 86 12.34 1.67 8.63
N PHE A 87 13.05 0.56 8.71
CA PHE A 87 12.65 -0.69 8.05
C PHE A 87 11.32 -1.20 8.60
N PHE A 88 11.15 -1.15 9.91
CA PHE A 88 9.88 -1.50 10.54
C PHE A 88 8.73 -0.64 10.03
N GLN A 89 8.89 0.69 9.98
CA GLN A 89 7.88 1.61 9.47
C GLN A 89 7.57 1.35 8.00
N CYS A 90 8.60 1.14 7.17
CA CYS A 90 8.45 0.84 5.75
C CYS A 90 7.64 -0.45 5.53
N PHE A 91 8.01 -1.54 6.21
CA PHE A 91 7.30 -2.81 6.06
C PHE A 91 5.92 -2.81 6.71
N ARG A 92 5.70 -2.04 7.78
CA ARG A 92 4.36 -1.85 8.34
C ARG A 92 3.45 -1.09 7.35
N PHE A 93 4.01 -0.12 6.63
CA PHE A 93 3.31 0.55 5.54
C PHE A 93 2.97 -0.45 4.41
N PHE A 94 3.92 -1.28 3.99
CA PHE A 94 3.68 -2.31 2.98
C PHE A 94 2.64 -3.35 3.41
N GLU A 95 2.66 -3.77 4.67
CA GLU A 95 1.63 -4.67 5.22
C GLU A 95 0.24 -4.03 5.19
N ASN A 96 0.13 -2.75 5.52
CA ASN A 96 -1.13 -2.02 5.40
C ASN A 96 -1.63 -2.02 3.95
N MET A 97 -0.78 -1.77 2.97
CA MET A 97 -1.15 -1.81 1.56
C MET A 97 -1.61 -3.19 1.10
N PHE A 98 -0.87 -4.24 1.50
CA PHE A 98 -1.27 -5.62 1.25
C PHE A 98 -2.66 -5.89 1.84
N TYR A 99 -2.91 -5.49 3.08
CA TYR A 99 -4.20 -5.63 3.73
C TYR A 99 -5.32 -4.87 2.99
N GLN A 100 -5.09 -3.63 2.61
CA GLN A 100 -6.07 -2.82 1.86
C GLN A 100 -6.41 -3.45 0.50
N HIS A 101 -5.42 -3.98 -0.20
CA HIS A 101 -5.64 -4.73 -1.44
C HIS A 101 -6.46 -6.00 -1.19
N GLN A 102 -6.14 -6.80 -0.18
CA GLN A 102 -6.90 -8.00 0.20
C GLN A 102 -8.37 -7.70 0.55
N LYS A 103 -8.65 -6.52 1.07
CA LYS A 103 -10.01 -6.06 1.38
C LYS A 103 -10.74 -5.42 0.19
N GLY A 104 -10.09 -5.28 -0.96
CA GLY A 104 -10.66 -4.66 -2.15
C GLY A 104 -10.76 -3.13 -2.09
N TYR A 105 -10.06 -2.49 -1.14
CA TYR A 105 -10.00 -1.02 -1.04
C TYR A 105 -8.91 -0.41 -1.91
N LEU A 106 -8.00 -1.21 -2.45
CA LEU A 106 -6.95 -0.78 -3.36
C LEU A 106 -7.12 -1.49 -4.70
N ASP A 107 -7.19 -0.73 -5.79
CA ASP A 107 -7.37 -1.25 -7.14
C ASP A 107 -6.13 -2.02 -7.61
N ASP A 108 -6.34 -3.06 -8.42
CA ASP A 108 -5.28 -3.95 -8.91
C ASP A 108 -4.19 -3.19 -9.70
N GLU A 109 -4.56 -2.18 -10.48
CA GLU A 109 -3.61 -1.37 -11.25
C GLU A 109 -2.65 -0.62 -10.33
N VAL A 110 -3.16 -0.07 -9.25
CA VAL A 110 -2.37 0.64 -8.23
C VAL A 110 -1.53 -0.35 -7.42
N TRP A 111 -2.13 -1.48 -7.03
CA TRP A 111 -1.46 -2.53 -6.29
C TRP A 111 -0.22 -3.08 -7.00
N ILE A 112 -0.27 -3.31 -8.32
CA ILE A 112 0.86 -3.83 -9.10
C ILE A 112 2.13 -2.99 -8.91
N GLY A 113 2.02 -1.67 -8.94
CA GLY A 113 3.15 -0.76 -8.74
C GLY A 113 3.75 -0.88 -7.35
N TRP A 114 2.91 -0.88 -6.33
CA TRP A 114 3.33 -1.02 -4.95
C TRP A 114 3.90 -2.40 -4.62
N LYS A 115 3.31 -3.46 -5.16
CA LYS A 115 3.83 -4.82 -5.05
C LYS A 115 5.27 -4.91 -5.56
N ARG A 116 5.53 -4.34 -6.73
CA ARG A 116 6.88 -4.31 -7.31
C ARG A 116 7.87 -3.58 -6.41
N LEU A 117 7.51 -2.40 -5.90
CA LEU A 117 8.35 -1.64 -4.99
C LEU A 117 8.66 -2.43 -3.72
N MET A 118 7.64 -3.01 -3.11
CA MET A 118 7.73 -3.83 -1.90
C MET A 118 8.67 -5.03 -2.10
N LEU A 119 8.50 -5.78 -3.18
CA LEU A 119 9.33 -6.94 -3.48
C LEU A 119 10.77 -6.55 -3.84
N THR A 120 10.96 -5.40 -4.51
CA THR A 120 12.29 -4.85 -4.78
C THR A 120 13.03 -4.53 -3.49
N TYR A 121 12.35 -3.92 -2.50
CA TYR A 121 12.95 -3.65 -1.20
C TYR A 121 13.22 -4.93 -0.43
N PHE A 122 12.24 -5.84 -0.39
CA PHE A 122 12.37 -7.12 0.28
C PHE A 122 13.54 -7.96 -0.28
N GLY A 123 13.80 -7.90 -1.59
CA GLY A 123 14.92 -8.59 -2.23
C GLY A 123 16.32 -8.06 -1.87
N ARG A 124 16.44 -6.93 -1.16
CA ARG A 124 17.75 -6.38 -0.80
C ARG A 124 18.38 -7.14 0.39
N PRO A 125 19.70 -7.43 0.32
CA PRO A 125 20.37 -8.24 1.34
C PRO A 125 20.21 -7.72 2.77
N GLY A 126 20.25 -6.39 2.93
CA GLY A 126 20.09 -5.76 4.24
C GLY A 126 18.68 -5.92 4.81
N PHE A 127 17.65 -5.87 3.98
CA PHE A 127 16.28 -6.16 4.41
C PHE A 127 16.12 -7.64 4.77
N GLN A 128 16.67 -8.56 3.98
CA GLN A 128 16.63 -10.00 4.28
C GLN A 128 17.25 -10.29 5.64
N THR A 129 18.44 -9.76 5.89
CA THR A 129 19.13 -9.90 7.19
C THR A 129 18.30 -9.35 8.36
N TRP A 130 17.66 -8.20 8.17
CA TRP A 130 16.81 -7.60 9.19
C TRP A 130 15.51 -8.40 9.39
N TRP A 131 14.90 -8.89 8.30
CA TRP A 131 13.67 -9.67 8.28
C TRP A 131 13.77 -10.96 9.09
N GLU A 132 14.88 -11.67 9.03
CA GLU A 132 15.13 -12.90 9.81
C GLU A 132 14.87 -12.71 11.30
N HIS A 133 15.03 -11.48 11.81
CA HIS A 133 14.85 -11.14 13.22
C HIS A 133 13.53 -10.42 13.52
N ARG A 134 12.76 -10.07 12.51
CA ARG A 134 11.56 -9.23 12.67
C ARG A 134 10.29 -9.80 12.02
N ARG A 135 10.39 -10.92 11.35
CA ARG A 135 9.27 -11.59 10.69
C ARG A 135 8.04 -11.74 11.60
N GLU A 136 8.26 -12.17 12.82
CA GLU A 136 7.22 -12.50 13.82
C GLU A 136 6.35 -11.30 14.25
N VAL A 137 6.77 -10.07 13.95
CA VAL A 137 5.95 -8.88 14.28
C VAL A 137 4.94 -8.54 13.20
N TYR A 138 4.96 -9.25 12.08
CA TYR A 138 4.03 -9.06 10.95
C TYR A 138 3.00 -10.18 10.89
N SER A 139 1.89 -9.93 10.18
CA SER A 139 0.86 -10.95 9.98
C SER A 139 1.36 -12.09 9.11
N GLU A 140 0.98 -13.32 9.45
CA GLU A 140 1.40 -14.51 8.71
C GLU A 140 1.04 -14.45 7.21
N PRO A 141 -0.16 -13.98 6.78
CA PRO A 141 -0.45 -13.83 5.36
C PRO A 141 0.48 -12.89 4.63
N PHE A 142 0.91 -11.78 5.27
CA PHE A 142 1.86 -10.85 4.68
C PHE A 142 3.27 -11.42 4.61
N ALA A 143 3.71 -12.11 5.66
CA ALA A 143 5.02 -12.76 5.69
C ALA A 143 5.12 -13.83 4.59
N ILE A 144 4.12 -14.71 4.47
CA ILE A 144 4.07 -15.71 3.40
C ILE A 144 4.09 -15.05 2.02
N PHE A 145 3.32 -13.97 1.83
CA PHE A 145 3.29 -13.22 0.58
C PHE A 145 4.68 -12.72 0.19
N LEU A 146 5.41 -12.07 1.11
CA LEU A 146 6.76 -11.57 0.85
C LEU A 146 7.75 -12.69 0.51
N GLU A 147 7.67 -13.81 1.20
CA GLU A 147 8.61 -14.93 1.09
C GLU A 147 8.36 -15.81 -0.15
N THR A 148 7.13 -15.83 -0.66
CA THR A 148 6.73 -16.72 -1.78
C THR A 148 6.49 -15.99 -3.09
N GLU A 149 6.10 -14.72 -3.04
CA GLU A 149 5.78 -13.95 -4.25
C GLU A 149 7.06 -13.59 -5.02
N LYS A 150 6.98 -13.67 -6.33
CA LYS A 150 8.12 -13.35 -7.21
C LYS A 150 7.91 -12.02 -7.90
N LEU A 151 9.00 -11.31 -8.05
CA LEU A 151 9.03 -10.08 -8.82
C LEU A 151 8.81 -10.41 -10.31
N ASP A 152 7.75 -9.89 -10.91
CA ASP A 152 7.42 -10.07 -12.32
C ASP A 152 8.27 -9.20 -13.24
N ARG A 153 8.73 -8.06 -12.74
CA ARG A 153 9.58 -7.10 -13.43
C ARG A 153 10.46 -6.39 -12.41
N GLU A 154 11.76 -6.47 -12.62
CA GLU A 154 12.73 -5.75 -11.81
C GLU A 154 12.61 -4.24 -12.02
N ILE A 155 12.60 -3.47 -10.93
CA ILE A 155 12.66 -2.01 -10.95
C ILE A 155 13.95 -1.54 -10.29
N ALA A 156 14.52 -0.45 -10.82
CA ALA A 156 15.74 0.11 -10.25
C ALA A 156 15.52 0.55 -8.80
N SER A 157 16.40 0.14 -7.91
CA SER A 157 16.43 0.59 -6.52
C SER A 157 16.93 2.03 -6.41
N TYR A 158 16.75 2.65 -5.26
CA TYR A 158 17.31 3.98 -4.99
C TYR A 158 18.83 4.03 -5.16
N HIS A 159 19.55 2.97 -4.79
CA HIS A 159 20.99 2.87 -4.99
C HIS A 159 21.35 2.89 -6.48
N GLU A 160 20.66 2.11 -7.29
CA GLU A 160 20.88 2.07 -8.74
C GLU A 160 20.53 3.40 -9.39
N ILE A 161 19.39 4.03 -9.00
CA ILE A 161 18.99 5.35 -9.49
C ILE A 161 20.04 6.41 -9.12
N ALA A 162 20.55 6.39 -7.88
CA ALA A 162 21.56 7.35 -7.41
C ALA A 162 22.90 7.20 -8.16
N ASN A 163 23.19 6.00 -8.68
CA ASN A 163 24.41 5.69 -9.43
C ASN A 163 24.23 5.75 -10.97
N LEU A 164 23.01 6.07 -11.45
CA LEU A 164 22.83 6.31 -12.88
C LEU A 164 23.72 7.48 -13.30
N LYS A 165 24.75 7.20 -14.11
CA LYS A 165 25.52 8.23 -14.77
C LYS A 165 24.55 9.04 -15.64
N THR A 166 24.49 10.33 -15.44
CA THR A 166 23.82 11.22 -16.38
C THR A 166 24.50 11.03 -17.73
N ALA A 167 23.79 10.44 -18.68
CA ALA A 167 24.26 10.25 -20.05
C ALA A 167 24.27 11.58 -20.79
N SER A 168 25.06 12.56 -20.33
CA SER A 168 25.23 13.86 -21.00
C SER A 168 26.40 14.64 -20.43
N SER A 169 27.62 14.18 -20.68
CA SER A 169 28.78 15.07 -20.66
C SER A 169 29.96 14.56 -21.49
N ASP A 170 29.68 13.88 -22.62
CA ASP A 170 30.66 13.66 -23.65
C ASP A 170 30.00 13.95 -25.02
N SER A 171 29.97 15.23 -25.40
CA SER A 171 29.78 15.70 -26.76
C SER A 171 30.52 17.02 -26.94
#